data_681994025cccb6742ec93f6e7c5f7622
#
_entry.id   681994025cccb6742ec93f6e7c5f7622
#
_cell.length_a   1.000
_cell.length_b   1.000
_cell.length_c   1.000
_cell.angle_alpha   90.00
_cell.angle_beta   90.00
_cell.angle_gamma   90.00
#
_symmetry.space_group_name_H-M   'P 1'
#
loop_
_entity.id
_entity.type
_entity.pdbx_description
1 polymer ?
#
loop_
_entity_poly.entity_id
_entity_poly.type
_entity_poly.pdbx_seq_one_letter_code
_entity_poly.pdbx_strand_id
1 'polypeptide(L)'
;MRHSLYIIIGVALLLFASCGQQHQAKTVVQEFVDQHVAEPSARSDISIVKFDSTNVINDSVILAMRANADTIQRYKKPIKYAEGSIGGKLYVARIAYTIYGVEFSETYYLDDQITRVIAFKSN
;
A
#
# COMPACT_ATOMS: atom_id res chain seq x y z
N MET A 1 15.25 -19.45 -33.39
CA MET A 1 13.87 -19.72 -32.93
C MET A 1 13.77 -20.10 -31.43
N ARG A 2 14.64 -21.00 -30.94
CA ARG A 2 14.59 -21.41 -29.53
C ARG A 2 14.82 -20.27 -28.52
N HIS A 3 15.71 -19.33 -28.83
CA HIS A 3 16.04 -18.21 -27.94
C HIS A 3 14.87 -17.22 -27.74
N SER A 4 14.06 -16.99 -28.76
CA SER A 4 12.90 -16.11 -28.72
C SER A 4 11.82 -16.63 -27.76
N LEU A 5 11.64 -17.96 -27.71
CA LEU A 5 10.65 -18.59 -26.85
C LEU A 5 11.01 -18.41 -25.37
N TYR A 6 12.28 -18.57 -25.00
CA TYR A 6 12.75 -18.38 -23.61
C TYR A 6 12.61 -16.93 -23.14
N ILE A 7 12.88 -15.96 -24.00
CA ILE A 7 12.73 -14.53 -23.69
C ILE A 7 11.26 -14.19 -23.40
N ILE A 8 10.33 -14.70 -24.21
CA ILE A 8 8.89 -14.47 -24.02
C ILE A 8 8.41 -15.06 -22.69
N ILE A 9 8.83 -16.26 -22.32
CA ILE A 9 8.50 -16.91 -21.06
C ILE A 9 9.04 -16.11 -19.88
N GLY A 10 10.28 -15.62 -19.95
CA GLY A 10 10.89 -14.79 -18.89
C GLY A 10 10.11 -13.50 -18.64
N VAL A 11 9.71 -12.79 -19.71
CA VAL A 11 8.91 -11.56 -19.60
C VAL A 11 7.54 -11.84 -18.99
N ALA A 12 6.87 -12.95 -19.40
CA ALA A 12 5.58 -13.33 -18.84
C ALA A 12 5.67 -13.63 -17.33
N LEU A 13 6.71 -14.31 -16.88
CA LEU A 13 6.94 -14.60 -15.46
C LEU A 13 7.14 -13.31 -14.64
N LEU A 14 7.87 -12.33 -15.15
CA LEU A 14 8.06 -11.03 -14.50
C LEU A 14 6.75 -10.27 -14.36
N LEU A 15 5.89 -10.29 -15.39
CA LEU A 15 4.58 -9.65 -15.35
C LEU A 15 3.67 -10.31 -14.31
N PHE A 16 3.66 -11.63 -14.21
CA PHE A 16 2.89 -12.35 -13.20
C PHE A 16 3.36 -12.03 -11.79
N ALA A 17 4.68 -11.94 -11.55
CA ALA A 17 5.23 -11.58 -10.25
C ALA A 17 4.79 -10.17 -9.83
N SER A 18 4.83 -9.19 -10.75
CA SER A 18 4.38 -7.82 -10.49
C SER A 18 2.87 -7.77 -10.17
N CYS A 19 2.04 -8.49 -10.93
CA CYS A 19 0.60 -8.57 -10.67
C CYS A 19 0.31 -9.22 -9.32
N GLY A 20 1.05 -10.27 -8.95
CA GLY A 20 0.92 -10.94 -7.67
C GLY A 20 1.27 -10.01 -6.50
N GLN A 21 2.32 -9.21 -6.63
CA GLN A 21 2.71 -8.22 -5.62
C GLN A 21 1.67 -7.12 -5.47
N GLN A 22 1.10 -6.62 -6.55
CA GLN A 22 0.04 -5.61 -6.50
C GLN A 22 -1.22 -6.16 -5.83
N HIS A 23 -1.60 -7.40 -6.13
CA HIS A 23 -2.74 -8.04 -5.50
C HIS A 23 -2.53 -8.21 -4.00
N GLN A 24 -1.34 -8.65 -3.60
CA GLN A 24 -0.96 -8.78 -2.20
C GLN A 24 -0.99 -7.42 -1.48
N ALA A 25 -0.46 -6.39 -2.11
CA ALA A 25 -0.48 -5.02 -1.58
C ALA A 25 -1.92 -4.52 -1.39
N LYS A 26 -2.78 -4.76 -2.38
CA LYS A 26 -4.20 -4.41 -2.31
C LYS A 26 -4.87 -5.08 -1.11
N THR A 27 -4.63 -6.36 -0.89
CA THR A 27 -5.19 -7.11 0.25
C THR A 27 -4.75 -6.52 1.58
N VAL A 28 -3.46 -6.23 1.74
CA VAL A 28 -2.90 -5.65 2.97
C VAL A 28 -3.51 -4.27 3.23
N VAL A 29 -3.60 -3.42 2.21
CA VAL A 29 -4.18 -2.09 2.33
C VAL A 29 -5.68 -2.16 2.64
N GLN A 30 -6.43 -3.05 1.99
CA GLN A 30 -7.85 -3.24 2.26
C GLN A 30 -8.11 -3.62 3.73
N GLU A 31 -7.34 -4.56 4.25
CA GLU A 31 -7.45 -4.97 5.65
C GLU A 31 -7.15 -3.81 6.60
N PHE A 32 -6.11 -3.04 6.31
CA PHE A 32 -5.76 -1.89 7.12
C PHE A 32 -6.84 -0.81 7.11
N VAL A 33 -7.35 -0.46 5.93
CA VAL A 33 -8.44 0.52 5.78
C VAL A 33 -9.68 0.05 6.54
N ASP A 34 -10.08 -1.21 6.38
CA ASP A 34 -11.27 -1.75 7.00
C ASP A 34 -11.18 -1.82 8.53
N GLN A 35 -9.98 -2.02 9.06
CA GLN A 35 -9.75 -2.02 10.51
C GLN A 35 -9.80 -0.61 11.12
N HIS A 36 -9.50 0.42 10.37
CA HIS A 36 -9.27 1.76 10.90
C HIS A 36 -10.31 2.80 10.50
N VAL A 37 -11.00 2.65 9.36
CA VAL A 37 -12.07 3.60 9.01
C VAL A 37 -13.33 3.32 9.83
N ALA A 38 -14.11 4.38 10.09
CA ALA A 38 -15.30 4.27 10.93
C ALA A 38 -16.41 3.44 10.27
N GLU A 39 -16.53 3.50 8.94
CA GLU A 39 -17.60 2.85 8.19
C GLU A 39 -17.04 2.05 7.00
N PRO A 40 -16.37 0.90 7.24
CA PRO A 40 -15.72 0.15 6.17
C PRO A 40 -16.71 -0.39 5.12
N SER A 41 -17.94 -0.69 5.50
CA SER A 41 -18.96 -1.18 4.58
C SER A 41 -19.43 -0.13 3.57
N ALA A 42 -19.19 1.15 3.84
CA ALA A 42 -19.59 2.25 2.98
C ALA A 42 -18.56 2.58 1.89
N ARG A 43 -17.34 2.01 1.97
CA ARG A 43 -16.33 2.28 0.96
C ARG A 43 -16.54 1.48 -0.31
N SER A 44 -16.19 2.09 -1.45
CA SER A 44 -16.06 1.39 -2.72
C SER A 44 -14.86 0.44 -2.70
N ASP A 45 -14.73 -0.37 -3.74
CA ASP A 45 -13.52 -1.17 -3.94
C ASP A 45 -12.29 -0.27 -4.03
N ILE A 46 -11.17 -0.74 -3.49
CA ILE A 46 -9.90 -0.01 -3.52
C ILE A 46 -9.21 -0.28 -4.85
N SER A 47 -8.84 0.81 -5.55
CA SER A 47 -8.07 0.74 -6.78
C SER A 47 -6.62 1.08 -6.49
N ILE A 48 -5.67 0.29 -7.01
CA ILE A 48 -4.26 0.66 -7.00
C ILE A 48 -3.99 1.50 -8.24
N VAL A 49 -3.66 2.78 -8.02
CA VAL A 49 -3.38 3.75 -9.07
C VAL A 49 -1.92 3.68 -9.51
N LYS A 50 -1.01 3.45 -8.55
CA LYS A 50 0.41 3.32 -8.80
C LYS A 50 1.04 2.37 -7.78
N PHE A 51 1.95 1.53 -8.22
CA PHE A 51 2.67 0.59 -7.37
C PHE A 51 4.16 0.66 -7.72
N ASP A 52 5.01 0.84 -6.69
CA ASP A 52 6.45 1.02 -6.87
C ASP A 52 7.18 0.56 -5.60
N SER A 53 8.49 0.72 -5.57
CA SER A 53 9.30 0.49 -4.38
C SER A 53 10.25 1.66 -4.15
N THR A 54 10.68 1.82 -2.89
CA THR A 54 11.61 2.87 -2.50
C THR A 54 12.54 2.38 -1.40
N ASN A 55 13.76 2.92 -1.34
CA ASN A 55 14.70 2.69 -0.25
C ASN A 55 15.25 4.00 0.32
N VAL A 56 14.62 5.14 -0.03
CA VAL A 56 15.08 6.47 0.38
C VAL A 56 14.23 7.08 1.49
N ILE A 57 13.20 6.38 1.96
CA ILE A 57 12.37 6.85 3.07
C ILE A 57 13.04 6.47 4.38
N ASN A 58 13.35 7.47 5.22
CA ASN A 58 13.97 7.26 6.52
C ASN A 58 12.95 7.25 7.66
N ASP A 59 13.42 6.89 8.86
CA ASP A 59 12.57 6.77 10.05
C ASP A 59 11.88 8.09 10.41
N SER A 60 12.55 9.23 10.22
CA SER A 60 11.97 10.55 10.52
C SER A 60 10.76 10.84 9.64
N VAL A 61 10.82 10.49 8.35
CA VAL A 61 9.72 10.65 7.41
C VAL A 61 8.56 9.73 7.79
N ILE A 62 8.85 8.50 8.18
CA ILE A 62 7.82 7.54 8.61
C ILE A 62 7.10 8.04 9.86
N LEU A 63 7.83 8.50 10.86
CA LEU A 63 7.24 9.05 12.08
C LEU A 63 6.39 10.29 11.80
N ALA A 64 6.84 11.15 10.90
CA ALA A 64 6.07 12.32 10.48
C ALA A 64 4.76 11.92 9.78
N MET A 65 4.79 10.93 8.89
CA MET A 65 3.59 10.43 8.22
C MET A 65 2.60 9.83 9.23
N ARG A 66 3.09 9.06 10.19
CA ARG A 66 2.25 8.48 11.25
C ARG A 66 1.58 9.56 12.10
N ALA A 67 2.32 10.60 12.46
CA ALA A 67 1.78 11.73 13.23
C ALA A 67 0.72 12.48 12.42
N ASN A 68 0.96 12.72 11.13
CA ASN A 68 -0.01 13.37 10.26
C ASN A 68 -1.27 12.52 10.05
N ALA A 69 -1.14 11.20 9.96
CA ALA A 69 -2.27 10.29 9.84
C ALA A 69 -3.20 10.35 11.06
N ASP A 70 -2.66 10.61 12.24
CA ASP A 70 -3.46 10.76 13.46
C ASP A 70 -4.40 11.98 13.41
N THR A 71 -4.19 12.91 12.50
CA THR A 71 -5.08 14.05 12.29
C THR A 71 -6.26 13.75 11.38
N ILE A 72 -6.27 12.60 10.71
CA ILE A 72 -7.35 12.22 9.78
C ILE A 72 -8.54 11.71 10.58
N GLN A 73 -9.63 12.45 10.57
CA GLN A 73 -10.79 12.18 11.43
C GLN A 73 -11.54 10.89 11.09
N ARG A 74 -11.55 10.49 9.79
CA ARG A 74 -12.23 9.27 9.35
C ARG A 74 -11.55 7.98 9.83
N TYR A 75 -10.30 8.06 10.31
CA TYR A 75 -9.57 6.92 10.85
C TYR A 75 -9.74 6.84 12.36
N LYS A 76 -10.12 5.66 12.85
CA LYS A 76 -10.25 5.39 14.30
C LYS A 76 -8.87 5.34 14.93
N LYS A 77 -8.76 5.86 16.14
CA LYS A 77 -7.50 5.90 16.91
C LYS A 77 -7.53 4.87 18.05
N PRO A 78 -6.38 4.29 18.41
CA PRO A 78 -5.07 4.49 17.80
C PRO A 78 -4.94 3.73 16.46
N ILE A 79 -4.20 4.31 15.52
CA ILE A 79 -3.85 3.63 14.26
C ILE A 79 -2.70 2.66 14.56
N LYS A 80 -2.88 1.39 14.19
CA LYS A 80 -1.89 0.33 14.50
C LYS A 80 -1.03 0.05 13.28
N TYR A 81 0.27 0.27 13.43
CA TYR A 81 1.27 0.01 12.41
C TYR A 81 2.12 -1.20 12.76
N ALA A 82 2.93 -1.65 11.79
CA ALA A 82 3.91 -2.70 12.02
C ALA A 82 4.93 -2.28 13.08
N GLU A 83 5.28 -3.20 13.98
CA GLU A 83 6.33 -3.03 14.96
C GLU A 83 7.68 -3.52 14.41
N GLY A 84 8.78 -3.03 15.00
CA GLY A 84 10.15 -3.44 14.67
C GLY A 84 10.89 -2.42 13.83
N SER A 85 12.00 -2.85 13.23
CA SER A 85 12.84 -1.99 12.40
C SER A 85 12.10 -1.52 11.15
N ILE A 86 12.19 -0.22 10.87
CA ILE A 86 11.44 0.44 9.80
C ILE A 86 12.32 0.67 8.56
N GLY A 87 13.65 0.52 8.68
CA GLY A 87 14.59 0.81 7.62
C GLY A 87 14.59 -0.21 6.48
N GLY A 88 15.12 0.20 5.32
CA GLY A 88 15.31 -0.66 4.16
C GLY A 88 14.30 -0.40 3.06
N LYS A 89 14.09 -1.43 2.21
CA LYS A 89 13.19 -1.35 1.07
C LYS A 89 11.74 -1.36 1.51
N LEU A 90 10.96 -0.41 1.00
CA LEU A 90 9.51 -0.35 1.18
C LEU A 90 8.81 -0.41 -0.17
N TYR A 91 7.65 -1.05 -0.20
CA TYR A 91 6.75 -0.97 -1.35
C TYR A 91 5.80 0.21 -1.15
N VAL A 92 5.46 0.87 -2.25
CA VAL A 92 4.62 2.07 -2.25
C VAL A 92 3.39 1.80 -3.10
N ALA A 93 2.22 1.88 -2.49
CA ALA A 93 0.95 1.70 -3.18
C ALA A 93 0.12 2.97 -3.06
N ARG A 94 -0.09 3.66 -4.17
CA ARG A 94 -1.03 4.76 -4.23
C ARG A 94 -2.41 4.20 -4.57
N ILE A 95 -3.38 4.48 -3.72
CA ILE A 95 -4.73 3.93 -3.85
C ILE A 95 -5.78 5.03 -3.94
N ALA A 96 -6.92 4.65 -4.47
CA ALA A 96 -8.12 5.50 -4.49
C ALA A 96 -9.35 4.66 -4.12
N TYR A 97 -10.28 5.26 -3.40
CA TYR A 97 -11.57 4.68 -3.06
C TYR A 97 -12.56 5.80 -2.73
N THR A 98 -13.85 5.47 -2.63
CA THR A 98 -14.88 6.41 -2.22
C THR A 98 -15.56 5.93 -0.93
N ILE A 99 -16.04 6.88 -0.13
CA ILE A 99 -16.97 6.61 0.97
C ILE A 99 -18.17 7.54 0.76
N TYR A 100 -19.35 6.96 0.58
CA TYR A 100 -20.57 7.70 0.26
C TYR A 100 -20.39 8.67 -0.91
N GLY A 101 -19.68 8.22 -1.95
CA GLY A 101 -19.42 9.02 -3.15
C GLY A 101 -18.33 10.07 -3.04
N VAL A 102 -17.75 10.27 -1.87
CA VAL A 102 -16.61 11.18 -1.67
C VAL A 102 -15.32 10.44 -1.95
N GLU A 103 -14.50 10.97 -2.87
CA GLU A 103 -13.26 10.34 -3.31
C GLU A 103 -12.10 10.63 -2.35
N PHE A 104 -11.34 9.60 -2.04
CA PHE A 104 -10.11 9.68 -1.26
C PHE A 104 -8.95 9.04 -2.00
N SER A 105 -7.78 9.65 -1.90
CA SER A 105 -6.53 9.13 -2.43
C SER A 105 -5.48 9.12 -1.32
N GLU A 106 -4.80 7.99 -1.17
CA GLU A 106 -3.81 7.77 -0.12
C GLU A 106 -2.62 7.01 -0.67
N THR A 107 -1.45 7.23 -0.09
CA THR A 107 -0.23 6.50 -0.42
C THR A 107 0.18 5.66 0.78
N TYR A 108 0.27 4.35 0.58
CA TYR A 108 0.64 3.37 1.61
C TYR A 108 2.06 2.88 1.41
N TYR A 109 2.82 2.83 2.49
CA TYR A 109 4.17 2.29 2.52
C TYR A 109 4.13 0.95 3.26
N LEU A 110 4.54 -0.11 2.57
CA LEU A 110 4.46 -1.48 3.06
C LEU A 110 5.87 -2.04 3.26
N ASP A 111 6.00 -3.02 4.14
CA ASP A 111 7.27 -3.71 4.37
C ASP A 111 7.77 -4.44 3.11
N ASP A 112 9.01 -4.91 3.14
CA ASP A 112 9.65 -5.57 1.99
C ASP A 112 9.01 -6.90 1.61
N GLN A 113 8.21 -7.49 2.48
CA GLN A 113 7.46 -8.74 2.22
C GLN A 113 6.00 -8.48 1.82
N ILE A 114 5.56 -7.23 1.80
CA ILE A 114 4.19 -6.82 1.49
C ILE A 114 3.18 -7.54 2.40
N THR A 115 3.44 -7.48 3.71
CA THR A 115 2.60 -8.14 4.72
C THR A 115 1.96 -7.15 5.69
N ARG A 116 2.54 -5.94 5.84
CA ARG A 116 2.13 -4.98 6.86
C ARG A 116 2.26 -3.56 6.37
N VAL A 117 1.42 -2.67 6.90
CA VAL A 117 1.51 -1.23 6.65
C VAL A 117 2.51 -0.62 7.62
N ILE A 118 3.50 0.07 7.08
CA ILE A 118 4.52 0.80 7.84
C ILE A 118 4.06 2.23 8.13
N ALA A 119 3.48 2.89 7.14
CA ALA A 119 2.94 4.24 7.25
C ALA A 119 2.02 4.53 6.07
N PHE A 120 1.25 5.59 6.14
CA PHE A 120 0.49 6.08 5.01
C PHE A 120 0.29 7.59 5.13
N LYS A 121 -0.06 8.21 4.01
CA LYS A 121 -0.41 9.63 3.96
C LYS A 121 -1.62 9.85 3.07
N SER A 122 -2.42 10.83 3.40
CA SER A 122 -3.49 11.33 2.54
C SER A 122 -2.87 12.23 1.45
N ASN A 123 -3.29 12.02 0.23
CA ASN A 123 -2.81 12.83 -0.90
C ASN A 123 -3.65 14.07 -1.11
#